data_bb843de51c7dfe7da760388f7b3d4ce8
#
_entry.id   bb843de51c7dfe7da760388f7b3d4ce8
#
_cell.length_a   1.000
_cell.length_b   1.000
_cell.length_c   1.000
_cell.angle_alpha   90.00
_cell.angle_beta   90.00
_cell.angle_gamma   90.00
#
_symmetry.space_group_name_H-M   'P 1'
#
loop_
_entity.id
_entity.type
_entity.pdbx_description
1 polymer ?
#
loop_
_entity_poly.entity_id
_entity_poly.type
_entity_poly.pdbx_seq_one_letter_code
_entity_poly.pdbx_strand_id
1 'polypeptide(L)'
;MEDKKVLLSIKDLQVKFRVRGRILTAIRGVTLDIYENESIAIVGESGAGKSVFTKAFAGMLDSNGFIDQGDIIFNDAELSDTVVPLNSYAKKTIASTWEKLNDYSKLEYGSEVFLKMKALEQEKEEKMTLSEEEREKADAEIRELVVKRTELFNYKQTLDTSKEKAKVKETSAEISRLDGEIKALQKAKEEKIKAHKQAAMNDTAYNQAYDAKMAEYKKEYAGLTEKEITDETRKRNEILAKEIYLSVGRYKLRKKVRMIKKLHEAFKAAMERGVDLNDEQKRNSVFDQATFRVRYLDETPEQLHGTCIINLAKIQDPNDWGQIRGKKIATVFQDPMTSLNPIITIGKQITSVIMKHQNVREVDRKSTRLNSSHHDISYAVFCLK
;
A
#
# COMPACT_ATOMS: atom_id res chain seq x y z
N MET A 1 14.85 22.15 -28.42
CA MET A 1 14.55 20.78 -27.97
C MET A 1 13.11 20.82 -27.55
N GLU A 2 12.23 20.07 -28.21
CA GLU A 2 10.85 19.94 -27.71
C GLU A 2 10.88 19.41 -26.31
N ASP A 3 10.20 20.07 -25.38
CA ASP A 3 10.04 19.58 -24.01
C ASP A 3 9.27 18.25 -24.06
N LYS A 4 10.02 17.15 -24.05
CA LYS A 4 9.43 15.80 -24.01
C LYS A 4 8.68 15.63 -22.70
N LYS A 5 7.40 15.34 -22.79
CA LYS A 5 6.55 15.14 -21.63
C LYS A 5 6.86 13.79 -20.95
N VAL A 6 7.12 13.82 -19.66
CA VAL A 6 7.34 12.61 -18.85
C VAL A 6 6.01 11.87 -18.72
N LEU A 7 5.96 10.64 -19.20
CA LEU A 7 4.80 9.75 -19.09
C LEU A 7 4.80 8.97 -17.77
N LEU A 8 5.97 8.42 -17.38
CA LEU A 8 6.14 7.67 -16.15
C LEU A 8 7.40 8.14 -15.43
N SER A 9 7.26 8.60 -14.19
CA SER A 9 8.39 8.99 -13.35
C SER A 9 8.52 8.01 -12.19
N ILE A 10 9.63 7.32 -12.12
CA ILE A 10 9.97 6.36 -11.08
C ILE A 10 11.07 6.96 -10.23
N LYS A 11 10.87 7.03 -8.92
CA LYS A 11 11.81 7.62 -7.96
C LYS A 11 12.12 6.65 -6.84
N ASP A 12 13.39 6.33 -6.68
CA ASP A 12 13.94 5.48 -5.60
C ASP A 12 13.12 4.20 -5.34
N LEU A 13 12.74 3.51 -6.42
CA LEU A 13 11.89 2.33 -6.35
C LEU A 13 12.64 1.17 -5.70
N GLN A 14 12.12 0.67 -4.59
CA GLN A 14 12.58 -0.54 -3.92
C GLN A 14 11.48 -1.60 -3.90
N VAL A 15 11.80 -2.80 -4.37
CA VAL A 15 10.88 -3.94 -4.38
C VAL A 15 11.46 -5.07 -3.57
N LYS A 16 10.66 -5.60 -2.64
CA LYS A 16 11.03 -6.68 -1.74
C LYS A 16 10.05 -7.86 -1.85
N PHE A 17 10.55 -9.05 -1.55
CA PHE A 17 9.76 -10.28 -1.51
C PHE A 17 9.88 -10.95 -0.15
N ARG A 18 8.74 -11.45 0.36
CA ARG A 18 8.71 -12.30 1.56
C ARG A 18 8.86 -13.76 1.15
N VAL A 19 10.01 -14.36 1.46
CA VAL A 19 10.33 -15.74 1.11
C VAL A 19 10.72 -16.50 2.37
N ARG A 20 9.93 -17.48 2.77
CA ARG A 20 10.21 -18.35 3.93
C ARG A 20 10.61 -17.58 5.20
N GLY A 21 9.86 -16.52 5.53
CA GLY A 21 10.11 -15.68 6.71
C GLY A 21 11.28 -14.69 6.58
N ARG A 22 11.95 -14.64 5.43
CA ARG A 22 13.00 -13.66 5.12
C ARG A 22 12.49 -12.63 4.11
N ILE A 23 13.05 -11.43 4.17
CA ILE A 23 12.80 -10.37 3.19
C ILE A 23 13.99 -10.31 2.24
N LEU A 24 13.72 -10.53 0.96
CA LEU A 24 14.71 -10.42 -0.12
C LEU A 24 14.47 -9.14 -0.90
N THR A 25 15.48 -8.31 -1.07
CA THR A 25 15.42 -7.09 -1.88
C THR A 25 15.75 -7.44 -3.33
N ALA A 26 14.76 -7.31 -4.22
CA ALA A 26 14.93 -7.56 -5.65
C ALA A 26 15.31 -6.30 -6.42
N ILE A 27 14.84 -5.12 -6.00
CA ILE A 27 15.18 -3.81 -6.56
C ILE A 27 15.61 -2.90 -5.41
N ARG A 28 16.75 -2.21 -5.58
CA ARG A 28 17.47 -1.50 -4.51
C ARG A 28 17.53 0.03 -4.73
N GLY A 29 16.50 0.63 -5.24
CA GLY A 29 16.48 2.06 -5.54
C GLY A 29 16.76 2.33 -7.03
N VAL A 30 15.70 2.34 -7.84
CA VAL A 30 15.78 2.69 -9.26
C VAL A 30 15.06 4.01 -9.47
N THR A 31 15.74 4.96 -10.12
CA THR A 31 15.18 6.23 -10.54
C THR A 31 15.28 6.33 -12.05
N LEU A 32 14.15 6.55 -12.73
CA LEU A 32 14.05 6.60 -14.18
C LEU A 32 12.81 7.38 -14.59
N ASP A 33 12.95 8.29 -15.55
CA ASP A 33 11.84 8.93 -16.24
C ASP A 33 11.67 8.33 -17.63
N ILE A 34 10.44 7.98 -17.98
CA ILE A 34 10.03 7.48 -19.30
C ILE A 34 9.18 8.56 -19.96
N TYR A 35 9.57 8.96 -21.16
CA TYR A 35 8.91 10.04 -21.91
C TYR A 35 7.86 9.49 -22.89
N GLU A 36 6.92 10.35 -23.28
CA GLU A 36 5.96 10.01 -24.35
C GLU A 36 6.71 9.67 -25.65
N ASN A 37 6.22 8.63 -26.35
CA ASN A 37 6.80 8.13 -27.62
C ASN A 37 8.27 7.66 -27.50
N GLU A 38 8.68 7.19 -26.35
CA GLU A 38 10.00 6.62 -26.11
C GLU A 38 9.96 5.09 -26.05
N SER A 39 11.00 4.46 -26.60
CA SER A 39 11.22 3.01 -26.47
C SER A 39 12.44 2.77 -25.59
N ILE A 40 12.25 2.07 -24.47
CA ILE A 40 13.30 1.78 -23.50
C ILE A 40 13.61 0.30 -23.49
N ALA A 41 14.88 -0.08 -23.61
CA ALA A 41 15.36 -1.44 -23.43
C ALA A 41 16.00 -1.61 -22.06
N ILE A 42 15.52 -2.57 -21.27
CA ILE A 42 16.09 -2.94 -19.97
C ILE A 42 16.97 -4.17 -20.16
N VAL A 43 18.29 -4.00 -20.06
CA VAL A 43 19.26 -5.07 -20.22
C VAL A 43 19.94 -5.41 -18.89
N GLY A 44 20.44 -6.62 -18.77
CA GLY A 44 21.15 -7.10 -17.58
C GLY A 44 21.16 -8.64 -17.52
N GLU A 45 21.89 -9.19 -16.56
CA GLU A 45 22.01 -10.64 -16.35
C GLU A 45 20.68 -11.30 -15.94
N SER A 46 20.60 -12.64 -16.08
CA SER A 46 19.45 -13.40 -15.55
C SER A 46 19.37 -13.23 -14.03
N GLY A 47 18.16 -12.97 -13.52
CA GLY A 47 18.00 -12.70 -12.08
C GLY A 47 18.24 -11.25 -11.63
N ALA A 48 18.69 -10.34 -12.50
CA ALA A 48 18.94 -8.94 -12.16
C ALA A 48 17.69 -8.08 -11.85
N GLY A 49 16.51 -8.70 -11.75
CA GLY A 49 15.28 -7.98 -11.38
C GLY A 49 14.51 -7.33 -12.53
N LYS A 50 14.93 -7.47 -13.81
CA LYS A 50 14.28 -6.84 -14.97
C LYS A 50 12.78 -7.06 -15.04
N SER A 51 12.34 -8.31 -14.93
CA SER A 51 10.91 -8.66 -14.96
C SER A 51 10.17 -8.19 -13.71
N VAL A 52 10.85 -8.10 -12.57
CA VAL A 52 10.28 -7.55 -11.33
C VAL A 52 10.03 -6.05 -11.50
N PHE A 53 10.96 -5.34 -12.12
CA PHE A 53 10.83 -3.91 -12.39
C PHE A 53 9.62 -3.62 -13.28
N THR A 54 9.46 -4.31 -14.41
CA THR A 54 8.30 -4.12 -15.29
C THR A 54 6.99 -4.55 -14.63
N LYS A 55 6.98 -5.64 -13.84
CA LYS A 55 5.82 -6.07 -13.07
C LYS A 55 5.42 -5.05 -11.99
N ALA A 56 6.37 -4.28 -11.43
CA ALA A 56 6.07 -3.31 -10.38
C ALA A 56 5.14 -2.19 -10.87
N PHE A 57 5.46 -1.53 -11.99
CA PHE A 57 4.59 -0.47 -12.51
C PHE A 57 3.36 -0.99 -13.28
N ALA A 58 3.37 -2.25 -13.71
CA ALA A 58 2.17 -2.91 -14.22
C ALA A 58 1.23 -3.42 -13.09
N GLY A 59 1.65 -3.33 -11.84
CA GLY A 59 0.91 -3.83 -10.67
C GLY A 59 0.73 -5.34 -10.68
N MET A 60 1.70 -6.08 -11.23
CA MET A 60 1.67 -7.53 -11.44
C MET A 60 2.73 -8.25 -10.60
N LEU A 61 3.14 -7.65 -9.49
CA LEU A 61 4.02 -8.34 -8.53
C LEU A 61 3.31 -9.59 -8.00
N ASP A 62 4.09 -10.63 -7.76
CA ASP A 62 3.59 -11.86 -7.15
C ASP A 62 3.07 -11.57 -5.72
N SER A 63 2.21 -12.42 -5.19
CA SER A 63 1.51 -12.18 -3.91
C SER A 63 2.42 -11.98 -2.70
N ASN A 64 3.66 -12.45 -2.76
CA ASN A 64 4.70 -12.27 -1.74
C ASN A 64 5.61 -11.06 -2.01
N GLY A 65 5.44 -10.37 -3.16
CA GLY A 65 6.19 -9.17 -3.53
C GLY A 65 5.45 -7.90 -3.14
N PHE A 66 6.19 -6.87 -2.73
CA PHE A 66 5.65 -5.56 -2.40
C PHE A 66 6.65 -4.46 -2.70
N ILE A 67 6.13 -3.27 -3.00
CA ILE A 67 6.93 -2.06 -3.10
C ILE A 67 7.14 -1.57 -1.67
N ASP A 68 8.40 -1.47 -1.26
CA ASP A 68 8.79 -1.08 0.09
C ASP A 68 8.98 0.45 0.18
N GLN A 69 9.65 1.02 -0.81
CA GLN A 69 9.92 2.45 -0.92
C GLN A 69 9.82 2.92 -2.37
N GLY A 70 9.71 4.23 -2.53
CA GLY A 70 9.70 4.91 -3.81
C GLY A 70 8.31 5.18 -4.36
N ASP A 71 8.29 5.99 -5.40
CA ASP A 71 7.10 6.45 -6.09
C ASP A 71 7.14 6.08 -7.57
N ILE A 72 5.97 5.78 -8.13
CA ILE A 72 5.78 5.54 -9.56
C ILE A 72 4.65 6.44 -10.03
N ILE A 73 4.99 7.64 -10.47
CA ILE A 73 4.02 8.64 -10.91
C ILE A 73 3.71 8.43 -12.40
N PHE A 74 2.44 8.19 -12.69
CA PHE A 74 1.93 8.01 -14.04
C PHE A 74 1.19 9.26 -14.49
N ASN A 75 1.72 9.94 -15.51
CA ASN A 75 1.17 11.18 -16.08
C ASN A 75 0.37 10.84 -17.34
N ASP A 76 -0.93 10.70 -17.19
CA ASP A 76 -1.87 10.51 -18.31
C ASP A 76 -2.88 11.66 -18.32
N ALA A 77 -2.97 12.40 -19.42
CA ALA A 77 -3.79 13.60 -19.51
C ALA A 77 -5.28 13.32 -19.25
N GLU A 78 -5.82 12.20 -19.78
CA GLU A 78 -7.22 11.83 -19.60
C GLU A 78 -7.54 11.42 -18.18
N LEU A 79 -6.62 10.69 -17.51
CA LEU A 79 -6.80 10.30 -16.11
C LEU A 79 -6.47 11.45 -15.13
N SER A 80 -5.61 12.38 -15.54
CA SER A 80 -5.24 13.52 -14.70
C SER A 80 -6.36 14.54 -14.61
N ASP A 81 -7.06 14.81 -15.70
CA ASP A 81 -8.19 15.75 -15.67
C ASP A 81 -9.36 15.15 -14.88
N THR A 82 -9.73 15.83 -13.81
CA THR A 82 -10.79 15.37 -12.91
C THR A 82 -11.80 16.47 -12.69
N VAL A 83 -13.01 16.23 -13.20
CA VAL A 83 -14.16 17.09 -13.01
C VAL A 83 -15.22 16.35 -12.21
N VAL A 84 -15.70 16.97 -11.12
CA VAL A 84 -16.69 16.36 -10.23
C VAL A 84 -17.87 17.32 -10.05
N PRO A 85 -19.14 16.85 -10.23
CA PRO A 85 -20.31 17.70 -10.05
C PRO A 85 -20.43 18.22 -8.60
N LEU A 86 -20.70 19.53 -8.48
CA LEU A 86 -20.91 20.21 -7.20
C LEU A 86 -22.40 20.27 -6.83
N ASN A 87 -23.03 19.10 -6.68
CA ASN A 87 -24.42 18.97 -6.25
C ASN A 87 -24.59 19.22 -4.74
N SER A 88 -25.84 19.22 -4.25
CA SER A 88 -26.14 19.46 -2.84
C SER A 88 -25.44 18.48 -1.87
N TYR A 89 -25.27 17.21 -2.27
CA TYR A 89 -24.53 16.23 -1.50
C TYR A 89 -23.02 16.57 -1.42
N ALA A 90 -22.44 16.99 -2.55
CA ALA A 90 -21.06 17.42 -2.62
C ALA A 90 -20.81 18.62 -1.70
N LYS A 91 -21.62 19.68 -1.82
CA LYS A 91 -21.53 20.89 -0.99
C LYS A 91 -21.61 20.57 0.50
N LYS A 92 -22.59 19.76 0.89
CA LYS A 92 -22.75 19.33 2.28
C LYS A 92 -21.56 18.51 2.79
N THR A 93 -21.03 17.60 1.96
CA THR A 93 -19.90 16.75 2.34
C THR A 93 -18.61 17.56 2.47
N ILE A 94 -18.37 18.50 1.56
CA ILE A 94 -17.20 19.41 1.60
C ILE A 94 -17.28 20.28 2.85
N ALA A 95 -18.44 20.92 3.12
CA ALA A 95 -18.65 21.74 4.31
C ALA A 95 -18.40 20.95 5.60
N SER A 96 -18.97 19.75 5.74
CA SER A 96 -18.75 18.89 6.89
C SER A 96 -17.28 18.43 7.02
N THR A 97 -16.58 18.22 5.89
CA THR A 97 -15.16 17.88 5.89
C THR A 97 -14.31 19.07 6.34
N TRP A 98 -14.62 20.27 5.86
CA TRP A 98 -13.96 21.50 6.25
C TRP A 98 -14.09 21.79 7.76
N GLU A 99 -15.31 21.64 8.33
CA GLU A 99 -15.53 21.78 9.77
C GLU A 99 -14.66 20.80 10.57
N LYS A 100 -14.64 19.53 10.17
CA LYS A 100 -13.78 18.52 10.83
C LYS A 100 -12.31 18.82 10.73
N LEU A 101 -11.83 19.27 9.57
CA LEU A 101 -10.43 19.65 9.41
C LEU A 101 -10.08 20.87 10.30
N ASN A 102 -10.99 21.82 10.44
CA ASN A 102 -10.81 22.96 11.36
C ASN A 102 -10.68 22.49 12.82
N ASP A 103 -11.53 21.52 13.23
CA ASP A 103 -11.41 20.94 14.58
C ASP A 103 -10.11 20.16 14.76
N TYR A 104 -9.67 19.41 13.75
CA TYR A 104 -8.41 18.67 13.81
C TYR A 104 -7.19 19.59 13.79
N SER A 105 -7.25 20.75 13.12
CA SER A 105 -6.15 21.71 13.11
C SER A 105 -5.84 22.31 14.46
N LYS A 106 -6.77 22.30 15.40
CA LYS A 106 -6.49 22.67 16.80
C LYS A 106 -5.46 21.74 17.44
N LEU A 107 -5.42 20.46 17.01
CA LEU A 107 -4.49 19.46 17.50
C LEU A 107 -3.03 19.76 17.07
N GLU A 108 -2.82 20.51 15.97
CA GLU A 108 -1.50 20.92 15.52
C GLU A 108 -0.75 21.73 16.59
N TYR A 109 -1.46 22.55 17.38
CA TYR A 109 -0.87 23.34 18.46
C TYR A 109 -0.33 22.49 19.62
N GLY A 110 -0.89 21.31 19.82
CA GLY A 110 -0.47 20.36 20.85
C GLY A 110 0.47 19.26 20.35
N SER A 111 0.90 19.30 19.08
CA SER A 111 1.63 18.20 18.45
C SER A 111 2.93 17.81 19.17
N GLU A 112 3.71 18.77 19.67
CA GLU A 112 4.92 18.49 20.43
C GLU A 112 4.63 17.74 21.74
N VAL A 113 3.57 18.15 22.43
CA VAL A 113 3.15 17.48 23.67
C VAL A 113 2.60 16.10 23.36
N PHE A 114 1.84 15.95 22.26
CA PHE A 114 1.37 14.65 21.80
C PHE A 114 2.52 13.69 21.51
N LEU A 115 3.59 14.14 20.86
CA LEU A 115 4.78 13.32 20.61
C LEU A 115 5.49 12.92 21.92
N LYS A 116 5.56 13.83 22.92
CA LYS A 116 6.08 13.48 24.26
C LYS A 116 5.22 12.43 24.96
N MET A 117 3.90 12.55 24.86
CA MET A 117 2.97 11.54 25.39
C MET A 117 3.20 10.17 24.72
N LYS A 118 3.34 10.16 23.38
CA LYS A 118 3.61 8.94 22.64
C LYS A 118 4.97 8.32 22.98
N ALA A 119 6.01 9.11 23.13
CA ALA A 119 7.32 8.65 23.58
C ALA A 119 7.25 8.01 24.99
N LEU A 120 6.49 8.62 25.89
CA LEU A 120 6.28 8.08 27.24
C LEU A 120 5.46 6.77 27.23
N GLU A 121 4.43 6.68 26.36
CA GLU A 121 3.69 5.43 26.13
C GLU A 121 4.61 4.32 25.58
N GLN A 122 5.46 4.63 24.60
CA GLN A 122 6.42 3.71 24.02
C GLN A 122 7.45 3.24 25.04
N GLU A 123 7.99 4.14 25.88
CA GLU A 123 8.90 3.78 26.98
C GLU A 123 8.25 2.77 27.94
N LYS A 124 6.97 2.96 28.27
CA LYS A 124 6.20 2.04 29.10
C LYS A 124 6.00 0.68 28.42
N GLU A 125 5.69 0.66 27.12
CA GLU A 125 5.57 -0.56 26.34
C GLU A 125 6.90 -1.32 26.28
N GLU A 126 8.01 -0.63 26.04
CA GLU A 126 9.35 -1.23 26.02
C GLU A 126 9.71 -1.87 27.35
N LYS A 127 9.37 -1.25 28.48
CA LYS A 127 9.54 -1.84 29.81
C LYS A 127 8.66 -3.08 30.04
N MET A 128 7.50 -3.16 29.39
CA MET A 128 6.59 -4.30 29.50
C MET A 128 6.95 -5.47 28.56
N THR A 129 7.88 -5.26 27.63
CA THR A 129 8.30 -6.25 26.65
C THR A 129 9.78 -6.59 26.82
N LEU A 130 10.26 -7.58 26.06
CA LEU A 130 11.69 -7.84 25.95
C LEU A 130 12.37 -6.70 25.20
N SER A 131 13.62 -6.40 25.55
CA SER A 131 14.47 -5.49 24.77
C SER A 131 14.59 -5.97 23.31
N GLU A 132 14.85 -5.06 22.38
CA GLU A 132 14.98 -5.40 20.97
C GLU A 132 16.06 -6.46 20.74
N GLU A 133 17.19 -6.37 21.45
CA GLU A 133 18.27 -7.37 21.39
C GLU A 133 17.85 -8.75 21.90
N GLU A 134 17.13 -8.82 23.01
CA GLU A 134 16.65 -10.10 23.57
C GLU A 134 15.57 -10.71 22.67
N ARG A 135 14.74 -9.88 22.08
CA ARG A 135 13.72 -10.29 21.12
C ARG A 135 14.32 -10.83 19.84
N GLU A 136 15.32 -10.12 19.28
CA GLU A 136 16.05 -10.57 18.09
C GLU A 136 16.78 -11.89 18.33
N LYS A 137 17.45 -12.05 19.48
CA LYS A 137 18.13 -13.31 19.85
C LYS A 137 17.13 -14.46 19.92
N ALA A 138 16.03 -14.30 20.65
CA ALA A 138 15.01 -15.34 20.77
C ALA A 138 14.37 -15.67 19.41
N ASP A 139 14.12 -14.66 18.58
CA ASP A 139 13.55 -14.86 17.24
C ASP A 139 14.56 -15.46 16.26
N ALA A 140 15.86 -15.21 16.42
CA ALA A 140 16.91 -15.82 15.62
C ALA A 140 17.04 -17.32 15.94
N GLU A 141 17.04 -17.72 17.22
CA GLU A 141 17.07 -19.11 17.64
C GLU A 141 15.86 -19.89 17.10
N ILE A 142 14.65 -19.33 17.28
CA ILE A 142 13.42 -19.94 16.75
C ILE A 142 13.50 -20.07 15.22
N ARG A 143 13.96 -19.03 14.52
CA ARG A 143 14.09 -19.04 13.04
C ARG A 143 15.05 -20.11 12.56
N GLU A 144 16.18 -20.31 13.24
CA GLU A 144 17.16 -21.33 12.89
C GLU A 144 16.56 -22.75 12.98
N LEU A 145 15.83 -23.05 14.06
CA LEU A 145 15.15 -24.32 14.21
C LEU A 145 14.02 -24.52 13.18
N VAL A 146 13.26 -23.47 12.86
CA VAL A 146 12.22 -23.50 11.83
C VAL A 146 12.82 -23.80 10.44
N VAL A 147 14.00 -23.24 10.13
CA VAL A 147 14.70 -23.53 8.87
C VAL A 147 15.13 -24.99 8.81
N LYS A 148 15.80 -25.49 9.86
CA LYS A 148 16.21 -26.91 9.95
C LYS A 148 15.01 -27.86 9.82
N ARG A 149 13.94 -27.56 10.53
CA ARG A 149 12.68 -28.31 10.47
C ARG A 149 12.09 -28.34 9.06
N THR A 150 12.14 -27.21 8.36
CA THR A 150 11.60 -27.10 6.99
C THR A 150 12.47 -27.86 5.98
N GLU A 151 13.79 -27.84 6.13
CA GLU A 151 14.70 -28.64 5.32
C GLU A 151 14.46 -30.15 5.48
N LEU A 152 14.32 -30.62 6.70
CA LEU A 152 13.98 -32.01 7.00
C LEU A 152 12.60 -32.39 6.44
N PHE A 153 11.62 -31.50 6.54
CA PHE A 153 10.30 -31.74 5.98
C PHE A 153 10.34 -31.86 4.46
N ASN A 154 11.09 -30.99 3.78
CA ASN A 154 11.27 -31.07 2.32
C ASN A 154 12.03 -32.35 1.95
N TYR A 155 13.09 -32.70 2.68
CA TYR A 155 13.82 -33.94 2.48
C TYR A 155 12.89 -35.16 2.65
N LYS A 156 12.04 -35.19 3.65
CA LYS A 156 11.06 -36.26 3.86
C LYS A 156 10.13 -36.44 2.66
N GLN A 157 9.75 -35.34 1.99
CA GLN A 157 8.88 -35.42 0.79
C GLN A 157 9.59 -36.01 -0.44
N THR A 158 10.91 -36.03 -0.48
CA THR A 158 11.69 -36.64 -1.57
C THR A 158 11.93 -38.14 -1.37
N LEU A 159 11.67 -38.67 -0.15
CA LEU A 159 11.89 -40.09 0.17
C LEU A 159 10.75 -40.98 -0.36
N ASP A 160 11.11 -42.14 -0.93
CA ASP A 160 10.12 -43.16 -1.32
C ASP A 160 9.60 -43.89 -0.05
N THR A 161 8.35 -43.57 0.30
CA THR A 161 7.69 -44.14 1.51
C THR A 161 7.55 -45.65 1.51
N SER A 162 7.62 -46.31 0.37
CA SER A 162 7.54 -47.77 0.24
C SER A 162 8.91 -48.45 0.44
N LYS A 163 10.00 -47.84 -0.05
CA LYS A 163 11.35 -48.42 -0.04
C LYS A 163 12.21 -47.94 1.13
N GLU A 164 11.97 -46.72 1.63
CA GLU A 164 12.83 -46.08 2.63
C GLU A 164 12.13 -45.84 3.97
N LYS A 165 11.28 -46.76 4.40
CA LYS A 165 10.47 -46.65 5.64
C LYS A 165 11.25 -46.28 6.88
N ALA A 166 12.49 -46.79 7.06
CA ALA A 166 13.35 -46.47 8.19
C ALA A 166 13.73 -44.97 8.20
N LYS A 167 14.20 -44.45 7.09
CA LYS A 167 14.57 -43.04 6.95
C LYS A 167 13.38 -42.09 7.13
N VAL A 168 12.22 -42.46 6.59
CA VAL A 168 10.97 -41.69 6.78
C VAL A 168 10.57 -41.62 8.25
N LYS A 169 10.74 -42.74 9.00
CA LYS A 169 10.44 -42.77 10.43
C LYS A 169 11.41 -41.94 11.24
N GLU A 170 12.71 -42.04 10.94
CA GLU A 170 13.77 -41.26 11.59
C GLU A 170 13.59 -39.76 11.36
N THR A 171 13.42 -39.32 10.09
CA THR A 171 13.17 -37.94 9.75
C THR A 171 11.89 -37.38 10.37
N SER A 172 10.84 -38.23 10.50
CA SER A 172 9.60 -37.83 11.17
C SER A 172 9.80 -37.63 12.67
N ALA A 173 10.61 -38.48 13.33
CA ALA A 173 10.92 -38.34 14.75
C ALA A 173 11.74 -37.06 15.01
N GLU A 174 12.69 -36.73 14.12
CA GLU A 174 13.49 -35.52 14.23
C GLU A 174 12.69 -34.25 14.00
N ILE A 175 11.78 -34.24 13.02
CA ILE A 175 10.81 -33.14 12.82
C ILE A 175 9.96 -32.93 14.08
N SER A 176 9.46 -34.03 14.71
CA SER A 176 8.66 -33.93 15.93
C SER A 176 9.46 -33.40 17.12
N ARG A 177 10.75 -33.72 17.19
CA ARG A 177 11.66 -33.20 18.20
C ARG A 177 11.86 -31.69 18.03
N LEU A 178 12.15 -31.25 16.79
CA LEU A 178 12.31 -29.83 16.48
C LEU A 178 11.01 -29.03 16.71
N ASP A 179 9.84 -29.59 16.38
CA ASP A 179 8.55 -28.97 16.71
C ASP A 179 8.37 -28.80 18.23
N GLY A 180 8.85 -29.75 19.04
CA GLY A 180 8.88 -29.67 20.51
C GLY A 180 9.82 -28.54 21.00
N GLU A 181 11.03 -28.49 20.47
CA GLU A 181 12.02 -27.44 20.80
C GLU A 181 11.53 -26.03 20.42
N ILE A 182 10.95 -25.87 19.22
CA ILE A 182 10.36 -24.61 18.77
C ILE A 182 9.24 -24.16 19.73
N LYS A 183 8.33 -25.05 20.10
CA LYS A 183 7.27 -24.75 21.07
C LYS A 183 7.81 -24.40 22.45
N ALA A 184 8.85 -25.06 22.90
CA ALA A 184 9.50 -24.79 24.20
C ALA A 184 10.13 -23.37 24.19
N LEU A 185 10.84 -23.00 23.12
CA LEU A 185 11.43 -21.65 22.99
C LEU A 185 10.35 -20.56 22.88
N GLN A 186 9.28 -20.82 22.12
CA GLN A 186 8.15 -19.88 22.03
C GLN A 186 7.51 -19.66 23.41
N LYS A 187 7.29 -20.74 24.15
CA LYS A 187 6.74 -20.67 25.52
C LYS A 187 7.67 -19.94 26.48
N ALA A 188 8.98 -20.21 26.41
CA ALA A 188 9.97 -19.51 27.22
C ALA A 188 10.02 -18.01 26.91
N LYS A 189 9.90 -17.63 25.62
CA LYS A 189 9.78 -16.22 25.22
C LYS A 189 8.52 -15.56 25.80
N GLU A 190 7.37 -16.24 25.71
CA GLU A 190 6.13 -15.74 26.29
C GLU A 190 6.20 -15.60 27.82
N GLU A 191 6.83 -16.55 28.51
CA GLU A 191 7.01 -16.50 29.98
C GLU A 191 7.92 -15.34 30.38
N LYS A 192 9.01 -15.08 29.63
CA LYS A 192 9.85 -13.90 29.84
C LYS A 192 9.06 -12.60 29.64
N ILE A 193 8.27 -12.50 28.56
CA ILE A 193 7.42 -11.32 28.32
C ILE A 193 6.42 -11.13 29.47
N LYS A 194 5.80 -12.21 29.95
CA LYS A 194 4.88 -12.14 31.12
C LYS A 194 5.59 -11.68 32.38
N ALA A 195 6.81 -12.16 32.62
CA ALA A 195 7.61 -11.75 33.79
C ALA A 195 7.98 -10.26 33.72
N HIS A 196 8.44 -9.75 32.54
CA HIS A 196 8.71 -8.33 32.36
C HIS A 196 7.46 -7.47 32.55
N LYS A 197 6.32 -7.90 31.98
CA LYS A 197 5.05 -7.20 32.16
C LYS A 197 4.63 -7.14 33.64
N GLN A 198 4.81 -8.23 34.36
CA GLN A 198 4.45 -8.32 35.78
C GLN A 198 5.40 -7.47 36.65
N ALA A 199 6.69 -7.48 36.33
CA ALA A 199 7.68 -6.62 37.00
C ALA A 199 7.37 -5.12 36.77
N ALA A 200 7.06 -4.74 35.52
CA ALA A 200 6.68 -3.35 35.20
C ALA A 200 5.36 -2.92 35.88
N MET A 201 4.39 -3.82 36.00
CA MET A 201 3.14 -3.56 36.72
C MET A 201 3.36 -3.38 38.23
N ASN A 202 4.31 -4.09 38.82
CA ASN A 202 4.63 -4.04 40.24
C ASN A 202 5.56 -2.86 40.61
N ASP A 203 6.16 -2.19 39.63
CA ASP A 203 6.99 -1.00 39.84
C ASP A 203 6.10 0.21 40.15
N THR A 204 5.65 0.31 41.39
CA THR A 204 4.73 1.35 41.85
C THR A 204 5.32 2.74 41.69
N ALA A 205 6.63 2.92 41.94
CA ALA A 205 7.31 4.20 41.83
C ALA A 205 7.32 4.71 40.38
N TYR A 206 7.66 3.82 39.43
CA TYR A 206 7.64 4.12 38.02
C TYR A 206 6.21 4.45 37.54
N ASN A 207 5.23 3.62 37.91
CA ASN A 207 3.85 3.83 37.47
C ASN A 207 3.28 5.15 38.01
N GLN A 208 3.56 5.55 39.25
CA GLN A 208 3.15 6.84 39.78
C GLN A 208 3.83 8.02 39.06
N ALA A 209 5.12 7.91 38.77
CA ALA A 209 5.83 8.93 38.01
C ALA A 209 5.31 9.04 36.56
N TYR A 210 5.00 7.90 35.92
CA TYR A 210 4.38 7.84 34.59
C TYR A 210 3.00 8.52 34.59
N ASP A 211 2.14 8.16 35.52
CA ASP A 211 0.78 8.70 35.63
C ASP A 211 0.80 10.20 35.90
N ALA A 212 1.71 10.68 36.75
CA ALA A 212 1.89 12.13 37.05
C ALA A 212 2.32 12.89 35.78
N LYS A 213 3.36 12.43 35.08
CA LYS A 213 3.81 13.05 33.82
C LYS A 213 2.74 13.00 32.73
N MET A 214 2.04 11.88 32.60
CA MET A 214 0.97 11.74 31.62
C MET A 214 -0.20 12.68 31.93
N ALA A 215 -0.54 12.90 33.20
CA ALA A 215 -1.57 13.83 33.60
C ALA A 215 -1.16 15.29 33.31
N GLU A 216 0.11 15.65 33.57
CA GLU A 216 0.66 16.94 33.21
C GLU A 216 0.60 17.23 31.74
N TYR A 217 1.09 16.28 30.89
CA TYR A 217 1.03 16.43 29.46
C TYR A 217 -0.40 16.49 28.92
N LYS A 218 -1.33 15.69 29.44
CA LYS A 218 -2.75 15.78 29.05
C LYS A 218 -3.35 17.15 29.37
N LYS A 219 -3.01 17.75 30.50
CA LYS A 219 -3.49 19.10 30.89
C LYS A 219 -2.90 20.15 29.95
N GLU A 220 -1.61 20.07 29.66
CA GLU A 220 -0.92 20.98 28.72
C GLU A 220 -1.52 20.84 27.30
N TYR A 221 -1.70 19.62 26.84
CA TYR A 221 -2.30 19.32 25.53
C TYR A 221 -3.71 19.92 25.41
N ALA A 222 -4.56 19.72 26.42
CA ALA A 222 -5.91 20.27 26.42
C ALA A 222 -5.90 21.80 26.32
N GLY A 223 -5.06 22.48 27.10
CA GLY A 223 -4.95 23.95 27.04
C GLY A 223 -4.43 24.48 25.70
N LEU A 224 -3.53 23.74 25.04
CA LEU A 224 -3.05 24.14 23.71
C LEU A 224 -4.10 23.93 22.59
N THR A 225 -4.89 22.88 22.69
CA THR A 225 -5.92 22.55 21.68
C THR A 225 -7.21 23.38 21.83
N GLU A 226 -7.36 24.18 22.86
CA GLU A 226 -8.46 25.15 22.99
C GLU A 226 -8.25 26.42 22.16
N LYS A 227 -7.04 26.66 21.64
CA LYS A 227 -6.73 27.84 20.84
C LYS A 227 -7.52 27.85 19.53
N GLU A 228 -7.95 29.04 19.13
CA GLU A 228 -8.58 29.21 17.83
C GLU A 228 -7.57 29.11 16.68
N ILE A 229 -8.00 28.53 15.57
CA ILE A 229 -7.19 28.41 14.37
C ILE A 229 -7.15 29.73 13.61
N THR A 230 -6.04 29.96 12.89
CA THR A 230 -5.84 31.16 12.08
C THR A 230 -6.70 31.14 10.80
N ASP A 231 -6.95 32.29 10.20
CA ASP A 231 -7.67 32.40 8.94
C ASP A 231 -6.91 31.73 7.78
N GLU A 232 -5.58 31.73 7.82
CA GLU A 232 -4.75 31.01 6.86
C GLU A 232 -4.99 29.49 6.93
N THR A 233 -5.05 28.95 8.16
CA THR A 233 -5.38 27.54 8.40
C THR A 233 -6.79 27.22 7.92
N ARG A 234 -7.76 28.10 8.13
CA ARG A 234 -9.14 27.93 7.63
C ARG A 234 -9.19 27.84 6.10
N LYS A 235 -8.47 28.71 5.40
CA LYS A 235 -8.35 28.71 3.93
C LYS A 235 -7.66 27.44 3.43
N ARG A 236 -6.55 27.03 4.05
CA ARG A 236 -5.89 25.76 3.76
C ARG A 236 -6.85 24.59 3.88
N ASN A 237 -7.59 24.52 4.97
CA ASN A 237 -8.55 23.43 5.23
C ASN A 237 -9.73 23.42 4.26
N GLU A 238 -10.15 24.58 3.75
CA GLU A 238 -11.17 24.65 2.69
C GLU A 238 -10.68 23.98 1.40
N ILE A 239 -9.45 24.31 0.98
CA ILE A 239 -8.83 23.67 -0.19
C ILE A 239 -8.68 22.17 0.04
N LEU A 240 -8.21 21.75 1.22
CA LEU A 240 -8.07 20.33 1.58
C LEU A 240 -9.39 19.58 1.55
N ALA A 241 -10.48 20.19 2.01
CA ALA A 241 -11.81 19.58 1.96
C ALA A 241 -12.28 19.33 0.51
N LYS A 242 -12.02 20.28 -0.40
CA LYS A 242 -12.28 20.15 -1.84
C LYS A 242 -11.40 19.06 -2.45
N GLU A 243 -10.10 19.01 -2.12
CA GLU A 243 -9.16 17.98 -2.57
C GLU A 243 -9.55 16.58 -2.10
N ILE A 244 -9.98 16.42 -0.85
CA ILE A 244 -10.49 15.16 -0.32
C ILE A 244 -11.72 14.71 -1.12
N TYR A 245 -12.66 15.60 -1.37
CA TYR A 245 -13.86 15.27 -2.13
C TYR A 245 -13.55 14.89 -3.59
N LEU A 246 -12.67 15.64 -4.26
CA LEU A 246 -12.17 15.36 -5.62
C LEU A 246 -11.48 13.99 -5.68
N SER A 247 -10.61 13.69 -4.72
CA SER A 247 -9.85 12.42 -4.68
C SER A 247 -10.73 11.18 -4.54
N VAL A 248 -11.93 11.34 -4.01
CA VAL A 248 -12.92 10.25 -3.93
C VAL A 248 -14.02 10.35 -4.99
N GLY A 249 -13.96 11.34 -5.86
CA GLY A 249 -15.00 11.66 -6.85
C GLY A 249 -15.37 10.47 -7.75
N ARG A 250 -14.38 9.68 -8.16
CA ARG A 250 -14.51 8.53 -9.07
C ARG A 250 -15.17 7.30 -8.43
N TYR A 251 -15.34 7.27 -7.11
CA TYR A 251 -15.88 6.10 -6.41
C TYR A 251 -17.40 6.10 -6.30
N LYS A 252 -17.99 4.90 -6.27
CA LYS A 252 -19.41 4.71 -5.92
C LYS A 252 -19.66 5.11 -4.46
N LEU A 253 -20.89 5.52 -4.13
CA LEU A 253 -21.26 6.13 -2.85
C LEU A 253 -20.71 5.38 -1.62
N ARG A 254 -20.90 4.07 -1.52
CA ARG A 254 -20.41 3.27 -0.37
C ARG A 254 -18.87 3.34 -0.19
N LYS A 255 -18.12 3.22 -1.31
CA LYS A 255 -16.64 3.33 -1.28
C LYS A 255 -16.23 4.77 -1.01
N LYS A 256 -16.93 5.75 -1.58
CA LYS A 256 -16.68 7.19 -1.35
C LYS A 256 -16.76 7.52 0.14
N VAL A 257 -17.84 7.17 0.84
CA VAL A 257 -18.02 7.44 2.27
C VAL A 257 -16.92 6.77 3.11
N ARG A 258 -16.58 5.51 2.81
CA ARG A 258 -15.50 4.79 3.50
C ARG A 258 -14.13 5.46 3.31
N MET A 259 -13.84 5.93 2.09
CA MET A 259 -12.57 6.59 1.79
C MET A 259 -12.46 7.98 2.43
N ILE A 260 -13.55 8.76 2.43
CA ILE A 260 -13.60 10.05 3.14
C ILE A 260 -13.28 9.84 4.62
N LYS A 261 -13.89 8.82 5.26
CA LYS A 261 -13.60 8.50 6.67
C LYS A 261 -12.12 8.15 6.89
N LYS A 262 -11.54 7.32 6.04
CA LYS A 262 -10.10 6.98 6.12
C LYS A 262 -9.21 8.21 5.96
N LEU A 263 -9.54 9.12 5.02
CA LEU A 263 -8.78 10.35 4.84
C LEU A 263 -8.93 11.27 6.05
N HIS A 264 -10.12 11.40 6.65
CA HIS A 264 -10.30 12.15 7.89
C HIS A 264 -9.41 11.61 9.02
N GLU A 265 -9.33 10.29 9.20
CA GLU A 265 -8.47 9.65 10.19
C GLU A 265 -6.98 9.91 9.89
N ALA A 266 -6.57 9.84 8.61
CA ALA A 266 -5.20 10.12 8.20
C ALA A 266 -4.81 11.58 8.44
N PHE A 267 -5.68 12.53 8.08
CA PHE A 267 -5.45 13.96 8.33
C PHE A 267 -5.41 14.30 9.82
N LYS A 268 -6.33 13.72 10.62
CA LYS A 268 -6.30 13.85 12.06
C LYS A 268 -4.96 13.40 12.65
N ALA A 269 -4.52 12.19 12.29
CA ALA A 269 -3.26 11.63 12.76
C ALA A 269 -2.04 12.46 12.29
N ALA A 270 -2.08 13.04 11.09
CA ALA A 270 -1.03 13.93 10.60
C ALA A 270 -0.96 15.23 11.41
N MET A 271 -2.10 15.85 11.68
CA MET A 271 -2.20 17.08 12.49
C MET A 271 -1.78 16.85 13.94
N GLU A 272 -2.18 15.73 14.55
CA GLU A 272 -1.71 15.33 15.89
C GLU A 272 -0.18 15.17 15.97
N ARG A 273 0.45 14.73 14.88
CA ARG A 273 1.91 14.58 14.79
C ARG A 273 2.64 15.84 14.35
N GLY A 274 1.94 16.93 14.10
CA GLY A 274 2.53 18.19 13.65
C GLY A 274 3.11 18.13 12.24
N VAL A 275 2.53 17.31 11.34
CA VAL A 275 2.93 17.28 9.94
C VAL A 275 2.57 18.60 9.29
N ASP A 276 3.54 19.30 8.72
CA ASP A 276 3.29 20.54 8.00
C ASP A 276 2.50 20.27 6.71
N LEU A 277 1.21 20.57 6.76
CA LEU A 277 0.30 20.39 5.62
C LEU A 277 0.39 21.52 4.57
N ASN A 278 1.18 22.57 4.80
CA ASN A 278 1.50 23.57 3.79
C ASN A 278 2.56 23.03 2.82
N ASP A 279 3.44 22.14 3.29
CA ASP A 279 4.39 21.41 2.47
C ASP A 279 3.62 20.41 1.58
N GLU A 280 3.74 20.59 0.26
CA GLU A 280 3.03 19.76 -0.70
C GLU A 280 3.41 18.28 -0.64
N GLN A 281 4.69 17.96 -0.42
CA GLN A 281 5.15 16.56 -0.37
C GLN A 281 4.60 15.87 0.87
N LYS A 282 4.66 16.51 2.03
CA LYS A 282 4.11 16.00 3.29
C LYS A 282 2.59 15.87 3.20
N ARG A 283 1.91 16.85 2.62
CA ARG A 283 0.47 16.79 2.37
C ARG A 283 0.09 15.62 1.45
N ASN A 284 0.84 15.39 0.37
CA ASN A 284 0.57 14.29 -0.55
C ASN A 284 0.73 12.93 0.13
N SER A 285 1.67 12.76 1.05
CA SER A 285 1.84 11.51 1.81
C SER A 285 0.62 11.17 2.68
N VAL A 286 -0.11 12.16 3.18
CA VAL A 286 -1.36 11.94 3.94
C VAL A 286 -2.46 11.37 3.05
N PHE A 287 -2.43 11.68 1.75
CA PHE A 287 -3.35 11.12 0.76
C PHE A 287 -2.98 9.70 0.27
N ASP A 288 -1.92 9.07 0.75
CA ASP A 288 -1.50 7.71 0.32
C ASP A 288 -2.61 6.65 0.46
N GLN A 289 -3.63 6.91 1.27
CA GLN A 289 -4.83 6.09 1.37
C GLN A 289 -5.74 6.17 0.13
N ALA A 290 -5.61 7.23 -0.68
CA ALA A 290 -6.41 7.44 -1.88
C ALA A 290 -5.57 7.16 -3.12
N THR A 291 -5.97 6.17 -3.91
CA THR A 291 -5.30 5.78 -5.17
C THR A 291 -5.22 6.96 -6.16
N PHE A 292 -6.26 7.78 -6.20
CA PHE A 292 -6.38 8.92 -7.10
C PHE A 292 -6.32 10.21 -6.28
N ARG A 293 -5.11 10.65 -5.95
CA ARG A 293 -4.89 11.94 -5.30
C ARG A 293 -5.19 13.06 -6.29
N VAL A 294 -6.16 13.93 -5.98
CA VAL A 294 -6.52 15.06 -6.84
C VAL A 294 -6.17 16.36 -6.15
N ARG A 295 -5.37 17.20 -6.84
CA ARG A 295 -5.09 18.57 -6.45
C ARG A 295 -6.22 19.46 -6.99
N TYR A 296 -6.76 20.31 -6.13
CA TYR A 296 -7.75 21.30 -6.52
C TYR A 296 -7.11 22.36 -7.43
N LEU A 297 -7.81 22.73 -8.50
CA LEU A 297 -7.42 23.81 -9.41
C LEU A 297 -8.38 24.99 -9.27
N ASP A 298 -9.63 24.79 -9.64
CA ASP A 298 -10.66 25.80 -9.61
C ASP A 298 -12.07 25.19 -9.43
N GLU A 299 -13.06 26.05 -9.35
CA GLU A 299 -14.47 25.64 -9.28
C GLU A 299 -15.38 26.57 -10.06
N THR A 300 -16.46 25.98 -10.56
CA THR A 300 -17.63 26.70 -11.07
C THR A 300 -18.82 26.46 -10.12
N PRO A 301 -19.93 27.17 -10.25
CA PRO A 301 -21.12 26.94 -9.42
C PRO A 301 -21.63 25.49 -9.44
N GLU A 302 -21.32 24.74 -10.50
CA GLU A 302 -21.83 23.39 -10.76
C GLU A 302 -20.77 22.28 -10.65
N GLN A 303 -19.47 22.61 -10.72
CA GLN A 303 -18.39 21.62 -10.84
C GLN A 303 -17.13 22.04 -10.08
N LEU A 304 -16.42 21.03 -9.56
CA LEU A 304 -15.05 21.16 -9.05
C LEU A 304 -14.09 20.57 -10.08
N HIS A 305 -12.98 21.28 -10.31
CA HIS A 305 -11.91 20.86 -11.20
C HIS A 305 -10.63 20.59 -10.42
N GLY A 306 -9.90 19.57 -10.84
CA GLY A 306 -8.63 19.22 -10.22
C GLY A 306 -7.76 18.34 -11.10
N THR A 307 -6.48 18.31 -10.79
CA THR A 307 -5.50 17.45 -11.45
C THR A 307 -5.19 16.24 -10.60
N CYS A 308 -5.41 15.03 -11.15
CA CYS A 308 -5.13 13.78 -10.48
C CYS A 308 -3.64 13.43 -10.58
N ILE A 309 -3.03 13.12 -9.44
CA ILE A 309 -1.69 12.52 -9.33
C ILE A 309 -1.86 11.02 -9.12
N ILE A 310 -1.42 10.22 -10.07
CA ILE A 310 -1.56 8.77 -10.02
C ILE A 310 -0.23 8.16 -9.61
N ASN A 311 -0.14 7.67 -8.38
CA ASN A 311 1.03 6.94 -7.90
C ASN A 311 0.76 5.44 -7.93
N LEU A 312 1.32 4.76 -8.93
CA LEU A 312 1.13 3.32 -9.12
C LEU A 312 1.70 2.48 -7.97
N ALA A 313 2.73 2.99 -7.28
CA ALA A 313 3.32 2.32 -6.13
C ALA A 313 2.38 2.25 -4.92
N LYS A 314 1.42 3.17 -4.82
CA LYS A 314 0.50 3.31 -3.68
C LYS A 314 -0.89 2.72 -3.94
N ILE A 315 -1.13 2.08 -5.08
CA ILE A 315 -2.44 1.46 -5.39
C ILE A 315 -2.62 0.20 -4.53
N GLN A 316 -3.50 0.29 -3.53
CA GLN A 316 -3.83 -0.80 -2.61
C GLN A 316 -5.03 -1.64 -3.07
N ASP A 317 -6.01 -1.02 -3.76
CA ASP A 317 -7.24 -1.69 -4.18
C ASP A 317 -7.08 -2.29 -5.59
N PRO A 318 -7.17 -3.63 -5.74
CA PRO A 318 -7.09 -4.29 -7.06
C PRO A 318 -8.11 -3.75 -8.07
N ASN A 319 -9.25 -3.24 -7.62
CA ASN A 319 -10.27 -2.68 -8.51
C ASN A 319 -9.85 -1.36 -9.14
N ASP A 320 -8.98 -0.59 -8.49
CA ASP A 320 -8.49 0.68 -9.02
C ASP A 320 -7.53 0.45 -10.19
N TRP A 321 -6.80 -0.66 -10.18
CA TRP A 321 -6.03 -1.12 -11.34
C TRP A 321 -6.88 -1.35 -12.59
N GLY A 322 -8.16 -1.66 -12.45
CA GLY A 322 -9.07 -1.87 -13.57
C GLY A 322 -9.28 -0.62 -14.47
N GLN A 323 -8.95 0.57 -13.98
CA GLN A 323 -8.98 1.81 -14.76
C GLN A 323 -7.67 2.04 -15.54
N ILE A 324 -6.59 1.38 -15.17
CA ILE A 324 -5.25 1.58 -15.72
C ILE A 324 -4.85 0.39 -16.60
N ARG A 325 -4.96 -0.83 -16.08
CA ARG A 325 -4.58 -2.05 -16.81
C ARG A 325 -5.51 -2.31 -17.99
N GLY A 326 -4.92 -2.62 -19.14
CA GLY A 326 -5.63 -2.93 -20.36
C GLY A 326 -6.22 -1.72 -21.08
N LYS A 327 -6.23 -0.53 -20.43
CA LYS A 327 -6.62 0.73 -21.05
C LYS A 327 -5.42 1.64 -21.31
N LYS A 328 -4.57 1.80 -20.32
CA LYS A 328 -3.42 2.70 -20.31
C LYS A 328 -2.09 1.96 -20.28
N ILE A 329 -2.02 0.88 -19.52
CA ILE A 329 -0.82 0.02 -19.42
C ILE A 329 -1.22 -1.38 -19.87
N ALA A 330 -0.56 -1.89 -20.91
CA ALA A 330 -0.68 -3.26 -21.39
C ALA A 330 0.64 -4.00 -21.19
N THR A 331 0.58 -5.30 -20.91
CA THR A 331 1.75 -6.16 -20.70
C THR A 331 1.70 -7.32 -21.66
N VAL A 332 2.79 -7.55 -22.38
CA VAL A 332 2.99 -8.74 -23.22
C VAL A 332 3.90 -9.70 -22.46
N PHE A 333 3.45 -10.94 -22.28
CA PHE A 333 4.21 -11.96 -21.56
C PHE A 333 5.14 -12.70 -22.50
N GLN A 334 6.29 -13.14 -21.98
CA GLN A 334 7.30 -13.89 -22.75
C GLN A 334 6.76 -15.23 -23.26
N ASP A 335 5.94 -15.90 -22.45
CA ASP A 335 5.30 -17.16 -22.81
C ASP A 335 3.78 -16.98 -22.93
N PRO A 336 3.23 -16.89 -24.15
CA PRO A 336 1.81 -16.71 -24.36
C PRO A 336 0.98 -17.94 -23.95
N MET A 337 1.56 -19.13 -23.92
CA MET A 337 0.85 -20.37 -23.56
C MET A 337 0.49 -20.40 -22.09
N THR A 338 1.35 -19.89 -21.20
CA THR A 338 1.07 -19.79 -19.77
C THR A 338 0.13 -18.64 -19.42
N SER A 339 -0.07 -17.69 -20.36
CA SER A 339 -0.95 -16.54 -20.16
C SER A 339 -2.43 -16.86 -20.41
N LEU A 340 -2.71 -17.95 -21.12
CA LEU A 340 -4.07 -18.39 -21.42
C LEU A 340 -4.54 -19.42 -20.39
N ASN A 341 -5.80 -19.31 -19.97
CA ASN A 341 -6.42 -20.32 -19.12
C ASN A 341 -6.81 -21.55 -19.98
N PRO A 342 -6.20 -22.73 -19.77
CA PRO A 342 -6.45 -23.91 -20.61
C PRO A 342 -7.88 -24.47 -20.48
N ILE A 343 -8.61 -24.12 -19.42
CA ILE A 343 -9.98 -24.60 -19.16
C ILE A 343 -11.01 -23.75 -19.91
N ILE A 344 -10.68 -22.51 -20.28
CA ILE A 344 -11.60 -21.56 -20.92
C ILE A 344 -11.25 -21.46 -22.40
N THR A 345 -12.24 -21.59 -23.29
CA THR A 345 -12.00 -21.41 -24.73
C THR A 345 -11.44 -20.02 -25.06
N ILE A 346 -10.52 -19.95 -26.01
CA ILE A 346 -9.86 -18.70 -26.44
C ILE A 346 -10.90 -17.64 -26.80
N GLY A 347 -11.96 -18.01 -27.50
CA GLY A 347 -13.03 -17.09 -27.85
C GLY A 347 -13.73 -16.44 -26.62
N LYS A 348 -13.92 -17.18 -25.52
CA LYS A 348 -14.48 -16.62 -24.28
C LYS A 348 -13.47 -15.69 -23.59
N GLN A 349 -12.19 -16.04 -23.61
CA GLN A 349 -11.14 -15.20 -23.02
C GLN A 349 -11.04 -13.85 -23.72
N ILE A 350 -10.96 -13.84 -25.07
CA ILE A 350 -10.94 -12.61 -25.87
C ILE A 350 -12.21 -11.80 -25.63
N THR A 351 -13.37 -12.45 -25.67
CA THR A 351 -14.65 -11.75 -25.48
C THR A 351 -14.77 -11.12 -24.09
N SER A 352 -14.27 -11.77 -23.05
CA SER A 352 -14.31 -11.22 -21.69
C SER A 352 -13.49 -9.93 -21.57
N VAL A 353 -12.36 -9.84 -22.28
CA VAL A 353 -11.52 -8.62 -22.33
C VAL A 353 -12.26 -7.50 -23.09
N ILE A 354 -12.83 -7.79 -24.24
CA ILE A 354 -13.61 -6.83 -25.03
C ILE A 354 -14.78 -6.28 -24.22
N MET A 355 -15.56 -7.14 -23.58
CA MET A 355 -16.70 -6.73 -22.73
C MET A 355 -16.28 -5.89 -21.52
N LYS A 356 -15.09 -6.13 -20.98
CA LYS A 356 -14.58 -5.37 -19.83
C LYS A 356 -14.10 -3.97 -20.19
N HIS A 357 -13.54 -3.79 -21.39
CA HIS A 357 -12.89 -2.55 -21.79
C HIS A 357 -13.71 -1.71 -22.79
N GLN A 358 -14.56 -2.36 -23.56
CA GLN A 358 -15.49 -1.71 -24.49
C GLN A 358 -16.91 -1.94 -23.95
N ASN A 359 -17.71 -0.89 -23.79
CA ASN A 359 -19.10 -0.97 -23.28
C ASN A 359 -20.04 -1.62 -24.31
N VAL A 360 -19.68 -2.80 -24.82
CA VAL A 360 -20.38 -3.50 -25.90
C VAL A 360 -21.40 -4.48 -25.30
N ARG A 361 -22.64 -4.47 -25.81
CA ARG A 361 -23.67 -5.42 -25.39
C ARG A 361 -23.35 -6.83 -25.90
N GLU A 362 -23.80 -7.85 -25.17
CA GLU A 362 -23.54 -9.26 -25.52
C GLU A 362 -24.00 -9.66 -26.94
N VAL A 363 -25.01 -8.96 -27.48
CA VAL A 363 -25.55 -9.17 -28.84
C VAL A 363 -24.56 -8.68 -29.91
N ASP A 364 -23.82 -7.60 -29.68
CA ASP A 364 -22.84 -7.03 -30.62
C ASP A 364 -21.49 -7.79 -30.60
N ARG A 365 -21.38 -8.74 -29.70
CA ARG A 365 -20.21 -9.58 -29.46
C ARG A 365 -19.71 -10.31 -30.70
N LYS A 366 -20.64 -10.81 -31.54
CA LYS A 366 -20.31 -11.53 -32.77
C LYS A 366 -19.80 -10.60 -33.86
N SER A 367 -20.41 -9.43 -34.03
CA SER A 367 -20.00 -8.44 -35.04
C SER A 367 -18.70 -7.77 -34.68
N THR A 368 -18.47 -7.41 -33.41
CA THR A 368 -17.20 -6.84 -32.93
C THR A 368 -16.06 -7.86 -33.06
N ARG A 369 -16.33 -9.13 -32.83
CA ARG A 369 -15.35 -10.23 -33.05
C ARG A 369 -14.97 -10.41 -34.53
N LEU A 370 -15.92 -10.21 -35.46
CA LEU A 370 -15.67 -10.27 -36.90
C LEU A 370 -14.96 -9.00 -37.42
N ASN A 371 -15.33 -7.82 -36.95
CA ASN A 371 -14.72 -6.56 -37.39
C ASN A 371 -13.32 -6.36 -36.83
N SER A 372 -13.05 -6.77 -35.58
CA SER A 372 -11.71 -6.75 -35.00
C SER A 372 -10.78 -7.77 -35.62
N SER A 373 -11.29 -8.80 -36.31
CA SER A 373 -10.46 -9.74 -37.12
C SER A 373 -9.88 -9.10 -38.39
N HIS A 374 -10.36 -7.94 -38.82
CA HIS A 374 -9.92 -7.29 -40.06
C HIS A 374 -9.08 -6.01 -39.90
N HIS A 375 -9.12 -5.27 -38.76
CA HIS A 375 -8.34 -4.05 -38.65
C HIS A 375 -7.64 -3.82 -37.31
N ASP A 376 -8.19 -4.24 -36.16
CA ASP A 376 -7.63 -3.90 -34.85
C ASP A 376 -7.09 -5.09 -34.05
N ILE A 377 -7.43 -6.32 -34.44
CA ILE A 377 -6.92 -7.56 -33.81
C ILE A 377 -5.49 -7.89 -34.26
N SER A 378 -4.96 -7.29 -35.29
CA SER A 378 -3.53 -7.47 -35.59
C SER A 378 -2.68 -7.08 -34.37
N TYR A 379 -3.06 -6.08 -33.57
CA TYR A 379 -2.38 -5.74 -32.31
C TYR A 379 -2.68 -6.74 -31.19
N ALA A 380 -3.91 -7.16 -30.97
CA ALA A 380 -4.26 -8.10 -29.91
C ALA A 380 -3.80 -9.55 -30.21
N VAL A 381 -3.79 -9.98 -31.50
CA VAL A 381 -3.29 -11.28 -31.92
C VAL A 381 -1.77 -11.32 -32.02
N PHE A 382 -1.11 -10.21 -32.34
CA PHE A 382 0.35 -10.10 -32.25
C PHE A 382 0.86 -10.10 -30.80
N CYS A 383 0.05 -9.62 -29.84
CA CYS A 383 0.36 -9.77 -28.41
C CYS A 383 0.15 -11.19 -27.88
N LEU A 384 -0.47 -12.09 -28.66
CA LEU A 384 -0.69 -13.49 -28.35
C LEU A 384 0.19 -14.45 -29.18
N LYS A 385 1.06 -13.93 -30.01
CA LYS A 385 2.14 -14.62 -30.70
C LYS A 385 3.45 -14.20 -30.06
#